data_588b42141ca537c6797e70407e1c64c0
#
_entry.id   588b42141ca537c6797e70407e1c64c0
#
_cell.length_a   1.000
_cell.length_b   1.000
_cell.length_c   1.000
_cell.angle_alpha   90.00
_cell.angle_beta   90.00
_cell.angle_gamma   90.00
#
_symmetry.space_group_name_H-M   'P 1'
#
loop_
_entity.id
_entity.type
_entity.pdbx_description
1 polymer ?
#
loop_
_entity_poly.entity_id
_entity_poly.type
_entity_poly.pdbx_seq_one_letter_code
_entity_poly.pdbx_strand_id
1 'polypeptide(L)'
;TPKEMEKINPQVAEERYLRAVRERGARVLYMRPFTKLTWEDNLDILNRVEEKLQKEGYILGPAQVKPFFKSSFILFLPVVLAIIICGMHLALLAIVILYLKGYTILARQVAAFGAAIVFPTLAMGQVIKDIKNGQKKLAYLLIKVLGYTLVGVLFLTASLADLRFVIKTEQFLGVKLMHILPPVLCLWLAVRNLGAGWSKEKIKEFFWPLRWTHVLIFLFVILAGFIYVGRTGHDWGLPIPKLEENLRVYLEKVFVIRPRLKEAFIGHPALFLGLLIGVSTVSSWYLPYLLTIGSIGITSILNTFSHAHTPLLVSLTRTIWGLVIGSLIGVIVFYLLKLTGRKIGRG
;
A
#
# COMPACT_ATOMS: atom_id res chain seq x y z
N THR A 1 -20.45 1.85 14.74
CA THR A 1 -20.75 2.14 16.15
C THR A 1 -22.19 2.65 16.26
N PRO A 2 -22.87 2.59 17.44
CA PRO A 2 -24.23 3.15 17.60
C PRO A 2 -24.30 4.63 17.16
N LYS A 3 -23.33 5.44 17.56
CA LYS A 3 -23.23 6.86 17.18
C LYS A 3 -23.05 7.11 15.68
N GLU A 4 -22.50 6.16 14.94
CA GLU A 4 -22.40 6.23 13.47
C GLU A 4 -23.74 5.92 12.80
N MET A 5 -24.48 4.96 13.31
CA MET A 5 -25.81 4.58 12.77
C MET A 5 -26.82 5.72 12.85
N GLU A 6 -26.71 6.60 13.84
CA GLU A 6 -27.57 7.79 13.96
C GLU A 6 -27.32 8.83 12.87
N LYS A 7 -26.13 8.83 12.27
CA LYS A 7 -25.66 9.85 11.30
C LYS A 7 -25.62 9.35 9.84
N ILE A 8 -25.69 8.05 9.62
CA ILE A 8 -25.55 7.45 8.29
C ILE A 8 -26.93 7.34 7.65
N ASN A 9 -27.01 7.78 6.38
CA ASN A 9 -28.19 7.52 5.56
C ASN A 9 -28.34 6.00 5.33
N PRO A 10 -29.57 5.45 5.43
CA PRO A 10 -29.85 4.03 5.19
C PRO A 10 -29.31 3.49 3.88
N GLN A 11 -29.39 4.26 2.79
CA GLN A 11 -28.83 3.87 1.48
C GLN A 11 -27.30 3.71 1.51
N VAL A 12 -26.61 4.61 2.21
CA VAL A 12 -25.13 4.54 2.38
C VAL A 12 -24.76 3.33 3.24
N ALA A 13 -25.58 2.99 4.24
CA ALA A 13 -25.34 1.80 5.06
C ALA A 13 -25.53 0.51 4.24
N GLU A 14 -26.57 0.43 3.42
CA GLU A 14 -26.83 -0.66 2.50
C GLU A 14 -25.62 -0.90 1.57
N GLU A 15 -25.11 0.13 0.91
CA GLU A 15 -23.90 0.04 0.07
C GLU A 15 -22.66 -0.39 0.86
N ARG A 16 -22.53 0.01 2.12
CA ARG A 16 -21.41 -0.41 2.98
C ARG A 16 -21.49 -1.91 3.32
N TYR A 17 -22.69 -2.46 3.55
CA TYR A 17 -22.87 -3.89 3.75
C TYR A 17 -22.51 -4.68 2.50
N LEU A 18 -22.99 -4.27 1.33
CA LEU A 18 -22.66 -4.89 0.06
C LEU A 18 -21.15 -4.88 -0.21
N ARG A 19 -20.50 -3.73 -0.01
CA ARG A 19 -19.04 -3.61 -0.12
C ARG A 19 -18.28 -4.49 0.89
N ALA A 20 -18.81 -4.65 2.09
CA ALA A 20 -18.17 -5.51 3.09
C ALA A 20 -18.12 -6.97 2.61
N VAL A 21 -19.15 -7.45 1.94
CA VAL A 21 -19.18 -8.79 1.34
C VAL A 21 -18.26 -8.88 0.11
N ARG A 22 -18.40 -7.94 -0.83
CA ARG A 22 -17.67 -7.96 -2.11
C ARG A 22 -16.16 -7.74 -1.96
N GLU A 23 -15.79 -6.67 -1.24
CA GLU A 23 -14.41 -6.21 -1.20
C GLU A 23 -13.63 -6.69 0.03
N ARG A 24 -14.31 -6.98 1.14
CA ARG A 24 -13.68 -7.36 2.40
C ARG A 24 -13.90 -8.84 2.75
N GLY A 25 -14.63 -9.58 1.91
CA GLY A 25 -14.89 -11.00 2.13
C GLY A 25 -15.69 -11.29 3.41
N ALA A 26 -16.46 -10.32 3.92
CA ALA A 26 -17.30 -10.52 5.09
C ALA A 26 -18.30 -11.66 4.82
N ARG A 27 -18.36 -12.65 5.70
CA ARG A 27 -19.26 -13.80 5.59
C ARG A 27 -20.40 -13.75 6.61
N VAL A 28 -20.29 -12.87 7.60
CA VAL A 28 -21.32 -12.60 8.59
C VAL A 28 -21.55 -11.10 8.62
N LEU A 29 -22.78 -10.67 8.41
CA LEU A 29 -23.19 -9.28 8.51
C LEU A 29 -24.04 -9.11 9.77
N TYR A 30 -23.52 -8.33 10.71
CA TYR A 30 -24.28 -7.89 11.86
C TYR A 30 -24.95 -6.55 11.55
N MET A 31 -26.22 -6.59 11.19
CA MET A 31 -27.01 -5.41 10.87
C MET A 31 -27.70 -4.88 12.12
N ARG A 32 -27.53 -3.58 12.40
CA ARG A 32 -28.23 -2.90 13.49
C ARG A 32 -29.39 -2.10 12.92
N PRO A 33 -30.57 -2.14 13.55
CA PRO A 33 -31.70 -1.34 13.10
C PRO A 33 -31.41 0.15 13.31
N PHE A 34 -31.95 0.97 12.43
CA PHE A 34 -31.94 2.41 12.56
C PHE A 34 -33.04 2.84 13.54
N THR A 35 -32.66 3.52 14.60
CA THR A 35 -33.58 3.92 15.67
C THR A 35 -34.62 4.96 15.22
N LYS A 36 -34.35 5.67 14.12
CA LYS A 36 -35.26 6.68 13.54
C LYS A 36 -36.24 6.11 12.51
N LEU A 37 -36.12 4.86 12.14
CA LEU A 37 -36.97 4.20 11.15
C LEU A 37 -37.93 3.25 11.86
N THR A 38 -39.06 2.96 11.22
CA THR A 38 -39.99 1.94 11.65
C THR A 38 -39.34 0.55 11.57
N TRP A 39 -39.96 -0.43 12.22
CA TRP A 39 -39.50 -1.82 12.11
C TRP A 39 -39.62 -2.35 10.69
N GLU A 40 -40.69 -1.97 9.98
CA GLU A 40 -40.95 -2.33 8.58
C GLU A 40 -39.88 -1.75 7.65
N ASP A 41 -39.52 -0.46 7.77
CA ASP A 41 -38.47 0.16 7.00
C ASP A 41 -37.10 -0.52 7.23
N ASN A 42 -36.80 -0.93 8.46
CA ASN A 42 -35.58 -1.66 8.78
C ASN A 42 -35.54 -3.05 8.14
N LEU A 43 -36.67 -3.76 8.11
CA LEU A 43 -36.81 -5.04 7.40
C LEU A 43 -36.64 -4.87 5.90
N ASP A 44 -37.18 -3.81 5.32
CA ASP A 44 -37.02 -3.51 3.90
C ASP A 44 -35.55 -3.29 3.50
N ILE A 45 -34.77 -2.63 4.36
CA ILE A 45 -33.33 -2.47 4.14
C ILE A 45 -32.63 -3.84 4.15
N LEU A 46 -32.98 -4.69 5.11
CA LEU A 46 -32.42 -6.05 5.20
C LEU A 46 -32.77 -6.87 3.95
N ASN A 47 -34.03 -6.87 3.53
CA ASN A 47 -34.50 -7.57 2.35
C ASN A 47 -33.80 -7.09 1.08
N ARG A 48 -33.63 -5.77 0.90
CA ARG A 48 -32.88 -5.21 -0.24
C ARG A 48 -31.41 -5.64 -0.25
N VAL A 49 -30.74 -5.67 0.90
CA VAL A 49 -29.36 -6.15 0.99
C VAL A 49 -29.29 -7.64 0.63
N GLU A 50 -30.21 -8.45 1.14
CA GLU A 50 -30.31 -9.87 0.83
C GLU A 50 -30.54 -10.11 -0.65
N GLU A 51 -31.53 -9.45 -1.25
CA GLU A 51 -31.88 -9.60 -2.67
C GLU A 51 -30.70 -9.21 -3.58
N LYS A 52 -30.01 -8.12 -3.27
CA LYS A 52 -28.83 -7.68 -4.04
C LYS A 52 -27.68 -8.67 -3.95
N LEU A 53 -27.43 -9.23 -2.77
CA LEU A 53 -26.39 -10.26 -2.60
C LEU A 53 -26.75 -11.56 -3.34
N GLN A 54 -28.02 -11.97 -3.29
CA GLN A 54 -28.48 -13.16 -4.02
C GLN A 54 -28.36 -12.96 -5.55
N LYS A 55 -28.73 -11.78 -6.07
CA LYS A 55 -28.55 -11.43 -7.50
C LYS A 55 -27.09 -11.48 -7.95
N GLU A 56 -26.16 -11.28 -7.02
CA GLU A 56 -24.71 -11.38 -7.28
C GLU A 56 -24.17 -12.80 -7.06
N GLY A 57 -25.03 -13.78 -6.81
CA GLY A 57 -24.66 -15.18 -6.65
C GLY A 57 -24.18 -15.58 -5.25
N TYR A 58 -24.36 -14.73 -4.24
CA TYR A 58 -24.09 -15.13 -2.86
C TYR A 58 -25.24 -15.97 -2.32
N ILE A 59 -24.90 -17.10 -1.67
CA ILE A 59 -25.86 -17.97 -1.01
C ILE A 59 -25.94 -17.53 0.46
N LEU A 60 -27.13 -17.13 0.90
CA LEU A 60 -27.41 -16.77 2.27
C LEU A 60 -27.97 -18.00 3.01
N GLY A 61 -27.48 -18.26 4.20
CA GLY A 61 -27.89 -19.40 4.98
C GLY A 61 -27.20 -19.46 6.34
N PRO A 62 -27.45 -20.51 7.13
CA PRO A 62 -26.81 -20.66 8.44
C PRO A 62 -25.29 -20.73 8.30
N ALA A 63 -24.59 -20.10 9.25
CA ALA A 63 -23.14 -20.08 9.29
C ALA A 63 -22.58 -21.51 9.37
N GLN A 64 -21.79 -21.92 8.38
CA GLN A 64 -21.12 -23.20 8.41
C GLN A 64 -19.73 -23.03 9.04
N VAL A 65 -19.46 -23.81 10.08
CA VAL A 65 -18.13 -23.87 10.68
C VAL A 65 -17.24 -24.69 9.76
N LYS A 66 -16.33 -24.01 9.04
CA LYS A 66 -15.29 -24.72 8.27
C LYS A 66 -14.24 -25.27 9.21
N PRO A 67 -13.69 -26.49 8.95
CA PRO A 67 -12.63 -27.03 9.76
C PRO A 67 -11.44 -26.10 9.84
N PHE A 68 -10.84 -26.02 11.01
CA PHE A 68 -9.68 -25.16 11.29
C PHE A 68 -8.53 -25.54 10.34
N PHE A 69 -8.15 -24.63 9.46
CA PHE A 69 -6.96 -24.77 8.64
C PHE A 69 -5.74 -24.55 9.55
N LYS A 70 -5.13 -25.64 10.04
CA LYS A 70 -3.80 -25.53 10.63
C LYS A 70 -2.84 -25.19 9.49
N SER A 71 -2.37 -23.93 9.44
CA SER A 71 -1.36 -23.54 8.47
C SER A 71 -0.13 -24.44 8.65
N SER A 72 0.21 -25.16 7.62
CA SER A 72 1.36 -26.06 7.64
C SER A 72 2.65 -25.24 7.80
N PHE A 73 3.61 -25.76 8.57
CA PHE A 73 4.97 -25.23 8.66
C PHE A 73 5.62 -25.06 7.28
N ILE A 74 5.21 -25.86 6.29
CA ILE A 74 5.65 -25.78 4.90
C ILE A 74 5.41 -24.39 4.29
N LEU A 75 4.32 -23.70 4.66
CA LEU A 75 4.06 -22.33 4.20
C LEU A 75 5.03 -21.28 4.82
N PHE A 76 5.71 -21.65 5.91
CA PHE A 76 6.73 -20.82 6.55
C PHE A 76 8.11 -20.98 5.92
N LEU A 77 8.35 -22.09 5.24
CA LEU A 77 9.63 -22.39 4.62
C LEU A 77 10.12 -21.33 3.62
N PRO A 78 9.28 -20.79 2.72
CA PRO A 78 9.69 -19.71 1.84
C PRO A 78 10.13 -18.45 2.59
N VAL A 79 9.47 -18.12 3.71
CA VAL A 79 9.84 -16.96 4.56
C VAL A 79 11.24 -17.15 5.15
N VAL A 80 11.50 -18.35 5.67
CA VAL A 80 12.80 -18.73 6.23
C VAL A 80 13.90 -18.62 5.18
N LEU A 81 13.67 -19.17 3.99
CA LEU A 81 14.63 -19.12 2.87
C LEU A 81 14.96 -17.68 2.45
N ALA A 82 13.96 -16.79 2.37
CA ALA A 82 14.22 -15.39 1.99
C ALA A 82 15.03 -14.63 3.03
N ILE A 83 14.75 -14.85 4.31
CA ILE A 83 15.49 -14.18 5.40
C ILE A 83 16.96 -14.64 5.37
N ILE A 84 17.21 -15.93 5.09
CA ILE A 84 18.56 -16.47 4.90
C ILE A 84 19.26 -15.80 3.71
N ILE A 85 18.61 -15.75 2.55
CA ILE A 85 19.17 -15.18 1.32
C ILE A 85 19.46 -13.67 1.49
N CYS A 86 18.64 -12.96 2.26
CA CYS A 86 18.81 -11.52 2.50
C CYS A 86 19.83 -11.18 3.59
N GLY A 87 20.47 -12.16 4.22
CA GLY A 87 21.47 -11.95 5.28
C GLY A 87 20.89 -11.48 6.62
N MET A 88 19.61 -11.74 6.85
CA MET A 88 18.90 -11.34 8.09
C MET A 88 18.87 -12.47 9.13
N HIS A 89 20.00 -13.13 9.37
CA HIS A 89 20.09 -14.29 10.26
C HIS A 89 19.53 -14.05 11.68
N LEU A 90 19.77 -12.86 12.25
CA LEU A 90 19.26 -12.51 13.59
C LEU A 90 17.73 -12.42 13.62
N ALA A 91 17.13 -11.83 12.60
CA ALA A 91 15.68 -11.74 12.49
C ALA A 91 15.05 -13.13 12.31
N LEU A 92 15.68 -13.99 11.50
CA LEU A 92 15.29 -15.38 11.35
C LEU A 92 15.34 -16.14 12.67
N LEU A 93 16.46 -16.02 13.40
CA LEU A 93 16.63 -16.65 14.70
C LEU A 93 15.55 -16.21 15.68
N ALA A 94 15.26 -14.91 15.76
CA ALA A 94 14.19 -14.38 16.58
C ALA A 94 12.81 -14.96 16.22
N ILE A 95 12.48 -15.03 14.93
CA ILE A 95 11.23 -15.63 14.44
C ILE A 95 11.13 -17.10 14.83
N VAL A 96 12.21 -17.88 14.65
CA VAL A 96 12.26 -19.29 15.02
C VAL A 96 12.08 -19.47 16.54
N ILE A 97 12.78 -18.67 17.36
CA ILE A 97 12.65 -18.70 18.82
C ILE A 97 11.21 -18.38 19.25
N LEU A 98 10.61 -17.35 18.69
CA LEU A 98 9.22 -16.99 18.98
C LEU A 98 8.26 -18.11 18.62
N TYR A 99 8.47 -18.74 17.47
CA TYR A 99 7.64 -19.85 17.00
C TYR A 99 7.77 -21.06 17.92
N LEU A 100 8.99 -21.46 18.28
CA LEU A 100 9.27 -22.58 19.20
C LEU A 100 8.74 -22.35 20.61
N LYS A 101 8.72 -21.10 21.09
CA LYS A 101 8.10 -20.72 22.36
C LYS A 101 6.58 -20.63 22.33
N GLY A 102 5.94 -20.95 21.21
CA GLY A 102 4.47 -20.91 21.06
C GLY A 102 3.89 -19.53 20.70
N TYR A 103 4.71 -18.50 20.57
CA TYR A 103 4.26 -17.14 20.15
C TYR A 103 4.06 -17.06 18.63
N THR A 104 3.27 -17.97 18.08
CA THR A 104 3.11 -18.14 16.62
C THR A 104 2.55 -16.90 15.91
N ILE A 105 1.63 -16.15 16.52
CA ILE A 105 1.08 -14.92 15.95
C ILE A 105 2.17 -13.84 15.86
N LEU A 106 2.92 -13.63 16.95
CA LEU A 106 3.97 -12.64 16.98
C LEU A 106 5.08 -12.97 15.97
N ALA A 107 5.46 -14.23 15.85
CA ALA A 107 6.43 -14.69 14.85
C ALA A 107 5.95 -14.35 13.42
N ARG A 108 4.68 -14.60 13.12
CA ARG A 108 4.05 -14.28 11.82
C ARG A 108 4.01 -12.77 11.57
N GLN A 109 3.66 -11.97 12.56
CA GLN A 109 3.65 -10.52 12.45
C GLN A 109 5.05 -9.95 12.21
N VAL A 110 6.07 -10.46 12.92
CA VAL A 110 7.47 -10.05 12.74
C VAL A 110 7.97 -10.42 11.35
N ALA A 111 7.67 -11.64 10.86
CA ALA A 111 8.02 -12.07 9.52
C ALA A 111 7.35 -11.20 8.43
N ALA A 112 6.04 -10.94 8.56
CA ALA A 112 5.31 -10.08 7.66
C ALA A 112 5.85 -8.64 7.66
N PHE A 113 6.21 -8.11 8.83
CA PHE A 113 6.82 -6.79 8.98
C PHE A 113 8.19 -6.72 8.32
N GLY A 114 9.04 -7.73 8.53
CA GLY A 114 10.32 -7.83 7.85
C GLY A 114 10.16 -7.83 6.32
N ALA A 115 9.26 -8.66 5.79
CA ALA A 115 8.96 -8.69 4.36
C ALA A 115 8.48 -7.33 3.84
N ALA A 116 7.58 -6.65 4.58
CA ALA A 116 7.02 -5.37 4.20
C ALA A 116 8.04 -4.22 4.14
N ILE A 117 9.17 -4.33 4.84
CA ILE A 117 10.26 -3.34 4.81
C ILE A 117 11.33 -3.73 3.81
N VAL A 118 11.77 -4.98 3.87
CA VAL A 118 12.95 -5.45 3.12
C VAL A 118 12.70 -5.45 1.62
N PHE A 119 11.59 -6.04 1.16
CA PHE A 119 11.37 -6.20 -0.27
C PHE A 119 11.15 -4.89 -1.04
N PRO A 120 10.35 -3.91 -0.57
CA PRO A 120 10.28 -2.61 -1.22
C PRO A 120 11.62 -1.87 -1.22
N THR A 121 12.37 -1.96 -0.11
CA THR A 121 13.68 -1.33 0.00
C THR A 121 14.69 -1.97 -0.96
N LEU A 122 14.71 -3.31 -1.07
CA LEU A 122 15.54 -4.03 -2.02
C LEU A 122 15.15 -3.72 -3.47
N ALA A 123 13.84 -3.75 -3.80
CA ALA A 123 13.35 -3.43 -5.12
C ALA A 123 13.88 -2.08 -5.60
N MET A 124 13.70 -1.05 -4.78
CA MET A 124 14.14 0.30 -5.10
C MET A 124 15.66 0.46 -5.03
N GLY A 125 16.31 -0.15 -4.05
CA GLY A 125 17.78 -0.11 -3.90
C GLY A 125 18.50 -0.72 -5.09
N GLN A 126 18.03 -1.85 -5.62
CA GLN A 126 18.60 -2.47 -6.81
C GLN A 126 18.39 -1.60 -8.06
N VAL A 127 17.20 -1.04 -8.22
CA VAL A 127 16.91 -0.12 -9.34
C VAL A 127 17.76 1.13 -9.27
N ILE A 128 17.92 1.74 -8.10
CA ILE A 128 18.80 2.90 -7.88
C ILE A 128 20.24 2.57 -8.28
N LYS A 129 20.73 1.38 -7.87
CA LYS A 129 22.07 0.91 -8.24
C LYS A 129 22.22 0.69 -9.74
N ASP A 130 21.22 0.09 -10.38
CA ASP A 130 21.25 -0.16 -11.82
C ASP A 130 21.21 1.14 -12.63
N ILE A 131 20.41 2.12 -12.23
CA ILE A 131 20.39 3.46 -12.83
C ILE A 131 21.76 4.12 -12.67
N LYS A 132 22.36 4.09 -11.47
CA LYS A 132 23.72 4.60 -11.22
C LYS A 132 24.74 3.97 -12.15
N ASN A 133 24.63 2.68 -12.41
CA ASN A 133 25.53 1.92 -13.29
C ASN A 133 25.22 2.12 -14.79
N GLY A 134 24.33 3.06 -15.14
CA GLY A 134 24.02 3.40 -16.53
C GLY A 134 23.05 2.46 -17.23
N GLN A 135 22.22 1.71 -16.50
CA GLN A 135 21.18 0.86 -17.12
C GLN A 135 20.20 1.70 -17.94
N LYS A 136 20.04 1.37 -19.23
CA LYS A 136 19.20 2.10 -20.19
C LYS A 136 17.89 1.37 -20.55
N LYS A 137 17.69 0.12 -20.11
CA LYS A 137 16.50 -0.67 -20.46
C LYS A 137 15.42 -0.51 -19.41
N LEU A 138 14.37 0.26 -19.73
CA LEU A 138 13.21 0.47 -18.85
C LEU A 138 12.55 -0.86 -18.45
N ALA A 139 12.33 -1.76 -19.43
CA ALA A 139 11.70 -3.06 -19.16
C ALA A 139 12.46 -3.89 -18.11
N TYR A 140 13.81 -3.85 -18.14
CA TYR A 140 14.64 -4.54 -17.15
C TYR A 140 14.41 -3.98 -15.74
N LEU A 141 14.36 -2.64 -15.59
CA LEU A 141 14.12 -2.00 -14.31
C LEU A 141 12.71 -2.31 -13.78
N LEU A 142 11.71 -2.29 -14.67
CA LEU A 142 10.31 -2.64 -14.31
C LEU A 142 10.18 -4.09 -13.87
N ILE A 143 10.73 -5.04 -14.63
CA ILE A 143 10.72 -6.46 -14.27
C ILE A 143 11.39 -6.66 -12.91
N LYS A 144 12.49 -5.97 -12.66
CA LYS A 144 13.21 -6.07 -11.39
C LYS A 144 12.40 -5.52 -10.22
N VAL A 145 11.82 -4.32 -10.34
CA VAL A 145 10.94 -3.75 -9.29
C VAL A 145 9.76 -4.66 -9.03
N LEU A 146 9.03 -5.05 -10.08
CA LEU A 146 7.83 -5.87 -9.94
C LEU A 146 8.17 -7.27 -9.43
N GLY A 147 9.29 -7.85 -9.86
CA GLY A 147 9.76 -9.14 -9.38
C GLY A 147 10.04 -9.16 -7.87
N TYR A 148 10.83 -8.21 -7.37
CA TYR A 148 11.06 -8.09 -5.92
C TYR A 148 9.77 -7.79 -5.16
N THR A 149 8.90 -6.98 -5.72
CA THR A 149 7.60 -6.66 -5.11
C THR A 149 6.72 -7.90 -5.01
N LEU A 150 6.65 -8.70 -6.09
CA LEU A 150 5.88 -9.95 -6.12
C LEU A 150 6.41 -10.96 -5.09
N VAL A 151 7.73 -11.14 -5.02
CA VAL A 151 8.36 -11.98 -3.99
C VAL A 151 7.98 -11.48 -2.61
N GLY A 152 8.06 -10.16 -2.36
CA GLY A 152 7.65 -9.55 -1.09
C GLY A 152 6.17 -9.80 -0.75
N VAL A 153 5.28 -9.71 -1.74
CA VAL A 153 3.85 -10.04 -1.59
C VAL A 153 3.67 -11.50 -1.20
N LEU A 154 4.35 -12.43 -1.87
CA LEU A 154 4.27 -13.86 -1.55
C LEU A 154 4.72 -14.15 -0.11
N PHE A 155 5.84 -13.56 0.33
CA PHE A 155 6.31 -13.72 1.70
C PHE A 155 5.37 -13.12 2.73
N LEU A 156 4.86 -11.93 2.48
CA LEU A 156 3.94 -11.25 3.37
C LEU A 156 2.63 -12.03 3.49
N THR A 157 2.06 -12.47 2.37
CA THR A 157 0.82 -13.26 2.37
C THR A 157 1.01 -14.62 3.03
N ALA A 158 2.12 -15.32 2.78
CA ALA A 158 2.46 -16.58 3.44
C ALA A 158 2.62 -16.40 4.97
N SER A 159 3.24 -15.30 5.40
CA SER A 159 3.38 -14.98 6.82
C SER A 159 2.03 -14.75 7.50
N LEU A 160 1.09 -14.07 6.82
CA LEU A 160 -0.26 -13.79 7.31
C LEU A 160 -1.30 -14.86 6.97
N ALA A 161 -0.90 -16.00 6.40
CA ALA A 161 -1.76 -17.12 6.04
C ALA A 161 -2.21 -17.90 7.29
N ASP A 162 -3.01 -17.27 8.13
CA ASP A 162 -3.59 -17.86 9.35
C ASP A 162 -5.04 -17.41 9.46
N LEU A 163 -5.92 -18.29 9.92
CA LEU A 163 -7.35 -18.02 10.00
C LEU A 163 -7.68 -16.76 10.80
N ARG A 164 -6.91 -16.48 11.86
CA ARG A 164 -7.10 -15.29 12.71
C ARG A 164 -6.95 -13.98 11.97
N PHE A 165 -6.03 -13.89 10.99
CA PHE A 165 -5.90 -12.72 10.11
C PHE A 165 -7.01 -12.68 9.05
N VAL A 166 -7.44 -13.84 8.54
CA VAL A 166 -8.50 -13.93 7.53
C VAL A 166 -9.86 -13.51 8.10
N ILE A 167 -10.21 -13.97 9.30
CA ILE A 167 -11.47 -13.57 9.98
C ILE A 167 -11.35 -12.26 10.75
N LYS A 168 -10.17 -11.64 10.73
CA LYS A 168 -9.88 -10.33 11.33
C LYS A 168 -9.98 -10.29 12.86
N THR A 169 -9.81 -11.42 13.55
CA THR A 169 -9.60 -11.42 15.01
C THR A 169 -8.22 -10.89 15.37
N GLU A 170 -7.26 -11.11 14.50
CA GLU A 170 -5.92 -10.51 14.56
C GLU A 170 -5.69 -9.58 13.37
N GLN A 171 -4.89 -8.55 13.57
CA GLN A 171 -4.55 -7.57 12.53
C GLN A 171 -3.04 -7.39 12.44
N PHE A 172 -2.55 -7.16 11.23
CA PHE A 172 -1.16 -6.82 11.03
C PHE A 172 -0.85 -5.43 11.62
N LEU A 173 -0.04 -5.38 12.66
CA LEU A 173 0.26 -4.15 13.43
C LEU A 173 1.28 -3.24 12.73
N GLY A 174 2.07 -3.76 11.83
CA GLY A 174 3.18 -3.06 11.16
C GLY A 174 2.79 -2.02 10.10
N VAL A 175 1.49 -1.82 9.82
CA VAL A 175 1.00 -1.02 8.67
C VAL A 175 1.56 0.40 8.63
N LYS A 176 1.63 1.11 9.74
CA LYS A 176 2.13 2.50 9.77
C LYS A 176 3.63 2.56 9.50
N LEU A 177 4.40 1.71 10.16
CA LEU A 177 5.85 1.67 10.01
C LEU A 177 6.27 1.18 8.62
N MET A 178 5.57 0.21 8.03
CA MET A 178 5.84 -0.21 6.66
C MET A 178 5.62 0.91 5.62
N HIS A 179 4.81 1.91 5.91
CA HIS A 179 4.61 3.05 5.02
C HIS A 179 5.67 4.15 5.20
N ILE A 180 6.40 4.14 6.30
CA ILE A 180 7.42 5.14 6.62
C ILE A 180 8.82 4.62 6.29
N LEU A 181 9.16 3.42 6.78
CA LEU A 181 10.53 2.92 6.74
C LEU A 181 11.06 2.70 5.32
N PRO A 182 10.35 2.01 4.39
CA PRO A 182 10.86 1.81 3.05
C PRO A 182 11.08 3.11 2.26
N PRO A 183 10.16 4.11 2.27
CA PRO A 183 10.43 5.41 1.63
C PRO A 183 11.62 6.15 2.24
N VAL A 184 11.80 6.13 3.56
CA VAL A 184 12.96 6.77 4.23
C VAL A 184 14.26 6.08 3.82
N LEU A 185 14.30 4.74 3.84
CA LEU A 185 15.45 3.97 3.39
C LEU A 185 15.73 4.17 1.90
N CYS A 186 14.67 4.24 1.08
CA CYS A 186 14.79 4.53 -0.35
C CYS A 186 15.39 5.93 -0.58
N LEU A 187 14.94 6.95 0.15
CA LEU A 187 15.49 8.30 0.08
C LEU A 187 16.97 8.29 0.42
N TRP A 188 17.34 7.65 1.52
CA TRP A 188 18.75 7.53 1.91
C TRP A 188 19.60 6.84 0.84
N LEU A 189 19.13 5.71 0.30
CA LEU A 189 19.83 5.00 -0.78
C LEU A 189 19.91 5.83 -2.06
N ALA A 190 18.83 6.52 -2.43
CA ALA A 190 18.78 7.31 -3.66
C ALA A 190 19.68 8.54 -3.58
N VAL A 191 19.65 9.27 -2.48
CA VAL A 191 20.54 10.42 -2.25
C VAL A 191 22.01 9.99 -2.21
N ARG A 192 22.32 8.89 -1.52
CA ARG A 192 23.69 8.36 -1.45
C ARG A 192 24.24 7.91 -2.81
N ASN A 193 23.40 7.35 -3.68
CA ASN A 193 23.84 6.75 -4.94
C ASN A 193 23.68 7.66 -6.16
N LEU A 194 22.62 8.49 -6.20
CA LEU A 194 22.26 9.32 -7.34
C LEU A 194 22.38 10.82 -7.05
N GLY A 195 22.51 11.19 -5.79
CA GLY A 195 22.67 12.58 -5.36
C GLY A 195 24.01 13.13 -5.79
N ALA A 196 24.10 13.56 -7.04
CA ALA A 196 25.27 14.27 -7.53
C ALA A 196 25.44 15.57 -6.73
N GLY A 197 26.37 15.54 -5.78
CA GLY A 197 26.89 16.75 -5.18
C GLY A 197 26.17 17.31 -3.94
N TRP A 198 25.49 16.50 -3.16
CA TRP A 198 25.19 16.88 -1.77
C TRP A 198 26.46 16.72 -0.92
N SER A 199 27.42 17.61 -1.17
CA SER A 199 28.55 17.73 -0.26
C SER A 199 28.07 18.32 1.08
N LYS A 200 28.83 18.10 2.15
CA LYS A 200 28.51 18.69 3.49
C LYS A 200 28.37 20.21 3.37
N GLU A 201 29.18 20.83 2.50
CA GLU A 201 29.16 22.26 2.23
C GLU A 201 27.83 22.69 1.59
N LYS A 202 27.34 22.01 0.55
CA LYS A 202 26.06 22.34 -0.11
C LYS A 202 24.86 22.11 0.83
N ILE A 203 24.90 21.07 1.67
CA ILE A 203 23.87 20.88 2.70
C ILE A 203 23.89 22.06 3.67
N LYS A 204 25.09 22.47 4.13
CA LYS A 204 25.25 23.61 5.00
C LYS A 204 24.78 24.91 4.34
N GLU A 205 25.15 25.17 3.09
CA GLU A 205 24.69 26.32 2.32
C GLU A 205 23.17 26.34 2.12
N PHE A 206 22.53 25.18 1.91
CA PHE A 206 21.08 25.08 1.77
C PHE A 206 20.36 25.38 3.07
N PHE A 207 20.84 24.89 4.21
CA PHE A 207 20.19 25.09 5.51
C PHE A 207 20.68 26.33 6.28
N TRP A 208 21.81 26.94 5.88
CA TRP A 208 22.38 28.08 6.58
C TRP A 208 22.71 29.25 5.62
N PRO A 209 22.20 30.47 5.89
CA PRO A 209 21.35 30.86 7.01
C PRO A 209 19.92 30.30 6.90
N LEU A 210 19.34 29.94 8.06
CA LEU A 210 17.98 29.43 8.14
C LEU A 210 17.00 30.50 7.65
N ARG A 211 16.31 30.22 6.53
CA ARG A 211 15.30 31.12 5.94
C ARG A 211 13.90 30.65 6.31
N TRP A 212 12.94 31.56 6.40
CA TRP A 212 11.54 31.23 6.62
C TRP A 212 10.99 30.23 5.61
N THR A 213 11.49 30.26 4.37
CA THR A 213 11.13 29.29 3.33
C THR A 213 11.50 27.85 3.72
N HIS A 214 12.67 27.62 4.35
CA HIS A 214 13.05 26.29 4.84
C HIS A 214 12.14 25.80 5.95
N VAL A 215 11.75 26.71 6.87
CA VAL A 215 10.81 26.39 7.96
C VAL A 215 9.44 26.01 7.38
N LEU A 216 8.94 26.78 6.40
CA LEU A 216 7.65 26.50 5.76
C LEU A 216 7.68 25.17 4.99
N ILE A 217 8.75 24.89 4.25
CA ILE A 217 8.93 23.61 3.55
C ILE A 217 8.96 22.45 4.56
N PHE A 218 9.71 22.60 5.66
CA PHE A 218 9.79 21.58 6.69
C PHE A 218 8.45 21.32 7.37
N LEU A 219 7.71 22.37 7.72
CA LEU A 219 6.36 22.27 8.27
C LEU A 219 5.39 21.61 7.27
N PHE A 220 5.48 21.97 5.98
CA PHE A 220 4.68 21.34 4.93
C PHE A 220 4.98 19.84 4.81
N VAL A 221 6.26 19.45 4.82
CA VAL A 221 6.67 18.04 4.76
C VAL A 221 6.18 17.26 5.99
N ILE A 222 6.28 17.87 7.19
CA ILE A 222 5.76 17.25 8.43
C ILE A 222 4.24 17.08 8.34
N LEU A 223 3.52 18.12 7.94
CA LEU A 223 2.06 18.08 7.81
C LEU A 223 1.62 17.04 6.77
N ALA A 224 2.26 17.03 5.60
CA ALA A 224 1.99 16.04 4.56
C ALA A 224 2.28 14.62 5.04
N GLY A 225 3.39 14.40 5.75
CA GLY A 225 3.75 13.14 6.38
C GLY A 225 2.74 12.72 7.46
N PHE A 226 2.31 13.64 8.30
CA PHE A 226 1.30 13.40 9.33
C PHE A 226 -0.05 12.98 8.72
N ILE A 227 -0.52 13.70 7.69
CA ILE A 227 -1.74 13.34 6.96
C ILE A 227 -1.59 11.97 6.30
N TYR A 228 -0.45 11.71 5.64
CA TYR A 228 -0.17 10.44 4.98
C TYR A 228 -0.22 9.26 5.96
N VAL A 229 0.47 9.37 7.11
CA VAL A 229 0.51 8.33 8.14
C VAL A 229 -0.83 8.20 8.86
N GLY A 230 -1.47 9.31 9.20
CA GLY A 230 -2.77 9.34 9.88
C GLY A 230 -3.89 8.71 9.07
N ARG A 231 -3.79 8.81 7.72
CA ARG A 231 -4.75 8.19 6.78
C ARG A 231 -4.37 6.78 6.34
N THR A 232 -3.33 6.21 6.94
CA THR A 232 -2.83 4.87 6.63
C THR A 232 -3.10 3.91 7.78
N GLY A 233 -3.66 2.75 7.48
CA GLY A 233 -4.00 1.74 8.49
C GLY A 233 -5.30 2.07 9.22
N HIS A 234 -5.28 2.05 10.57
CA HIS A 234 -6.41 2.46 11.38
C HIS A 234 -6.52 3.99 11.33
N ASP A 235 -7.62 4.48 10.76
CA ASP A 235 -7.87 5.92 10.61
C ASP A 235 -7.90 6.63 11.98
N TRP A 236 -7.15 7.72 12.09
CA TRP A 236 -7.22 8.62 13.23
C TRP A 236 -8.43 9.56 13.17
N GLY A 237 -9.43 9.23 12.30
CA GLY A 237 -10.64 10.03 12.15
C GLY A 237 -10.44 11.33 11.39
N LEU A 238 -9.34 11.47 10.64
CA LEU A 238 -9.11 12.65 9.80
C LEU A 238 -10.21 12.78 8.74
N PRO A 239 -10.82 13.96 8.59
CA PRO A 239 -11.90 14.18 7.65
C PRO A 239 -11.44 13.95 6.20
N ILE A 240 -12.30 13.33 5.42
CA ILE A 240 -12.07 13.13 3.99
C ILE A 240 -12.62 14.36 3.25
N PRO A 241 -11.81 15.06 2.44
CA PRO A 241 -12.31 16.16 1.63
C PRO A 241 -13.41 15.68 0.67
N LYS A 242 -14.45 16.48 0.46
CA LYS A 242 -15.57 16.15 -0.45
C LYS A 242 -15.09 15.81 -1.86
N LEU A 243 -14.06 16.49 -2.37
CA LEU A 243 -13.46 16.21 -3.67
C LEU A 243 -12.92 14.77 -3.74
N GLU A 244 -12.22 14.33 -2.71
CA GLU A 244 -11.70 12.96 -2.65
C GLU A 244 -12.83 11.94 -2.52
N GLU A 245 -13.87 12.24 -1.77
CA GLU A 245 -15.05 11.38 -1.63
C GLU A 245 -15.76 11.21 -2.99
N ASN A 246 -16.01 12.31 -3.69
CA ASN A 246 -16.61 12.30 -5.03
C ASN A 246 -15.76 11.50 -6.03
N LEU A 247 -14.43 11.70 -6.01
CA LEU A 247 -13.51 10.95 -6.85
C LEU A 247 -13.55 9.44 -6.53
N ARG A 248 -13.65 9.08 -5.26
CA ARG A 248 -13.78 7.69 -4.81
C ARG A 248 -15.07 7.06 -5.37
N VAL A 249 -16.19 7.77 -5.27
CA VAL A 249 -17.49 7.31 -5.79
C VAL A 249 -17.43 7.17 -7.31
N TYR A 250 -16.84 8.12 -8.02
CA TYR A 250 -16.69 8.06 -9.48
C TYR A 250 -15.83 6.86 -9.90
N LEU A 251 -14.68 6.66 -9.26
CA LEU A 251 -13.81 5.51 -9.55
C LEU A 251 -14.47 4.16 -9.23
N GLU A 252 -15.34 4.09 -8.22
CA GLU A 252 -16.13 2.88 -7.92
C GLU A 252 -17.17 2.59 -9.01
N LYS A 253 -17.73 3.61 -9.65
CA LYS A 253 -18.66 3.43 -10.77
C LYS A 253 -17.96 2.96 -12.05
N VAL A 254 -16.75 3.47 -12.31
CA VAL A 254 -15.97 3.13 -13.52
C VAL A 254 -15.26 1.79 -13.36
N PHE A 255 -14.62 1.58 -12.22
CA PHE A 255 -13.88 0.37 -11.91
C PHE A 255 -14.66 -0.40 -10.85
N VAL A 256 -15.22 -1.53 -11.15
CA VAL A 256 -15.95 -2.37 -10.15
C VAL A 256 -15.14 -2.52 -8.85
N ILE A 257 -13.80 -2.57 -8.95
CA ILE A 257 -12.85 -2.55 -7.85
C ILE A 257 -11.96 -1.33 -8.02
N ARG A 258 -12.21 -0.32 -7.20
CA ARG A 258 -11.47 0.94 -7.24
C ARG A 258 -9.98 0.75 -6.87
N PRO A 259 -9.02 1.34 -7.65
CA PRO A 259 -7.62 1.42 -7.26
C PRO A 259 -7.43 2.30 -6.01
N ARG A 260 -6.32 2.13 -5.31
CA ARG A 260 -5.95 3.05 -4.21
C ARG A 260 -5.43 4.35 -4.78
N LEU A 261 -6.02 5.48 -4.39
CA LEU A 261 -5.67 6.82 -4.91
C LEU A 261 -4.17 7.12 -4.80
N LYS A 262 -3.56 6.82 -3.65
CA LYS A 262 -2.13 7.06 -3.42
C LYS A 262 -1.22 6.20 -4.31
N GLU A 263 -1.67 5.02 -4.73
CA GLU A 263 -0.95 4.18 -5.69
C GLU A 263 -1.08 4.74 -7.10
N ALA A 264 -2.32 4.94 -7.55
CA ALA A 264 -2.64 5.28 -8.92
C ALA A 264 -2.22 6.72 -9.32
N PHE A 265 -2.31 7.69 -8.38
CA PHE A 265 -2.11 9.10 -8.70
C PHE A 265 -0.82 9.69 -8.13
N ILE A 266 -0.14 9.03 -7.21
CA ILE A 266 1.09 9.54 -6.58
C ILE A 266 2.25 8.57 -6.76
N GLY A 267 2.15 7.36 -6.18
CA GLY A 267 3.27 6.43 -6.09
C GLY A 267 3.70 5.89 -7.45
N HIS A 268 2.80 5.26 -8.19
CA HIS A 268 3.14 4.69 -9.48
C HIS A 268 3.48 5.72 -10.55
N PRO A 269 2.79 6.87 -10.68
CA PRO A 269 3.23 7.92 -11.60
C PRO A 269 4.66 8.39 -11.32
N ALA A 270 5.00 8.62 -10.05
CA ALA A 270 6.35 9.02 -9.67
C ALA A 270 7.39 7.92 -9.94
N LEU A 271 7.03 6.64 -9.72
CA LEU A 271 7.88 5.51 -10.06
C LEU A 271 8.18 5.46 -11.55
N PHE A 272 7.16 5.45 -12.40
CA PHE A 272 7.33 5.37 -13.86
C PHE A 272 8.08 6.58 -14.40
N LEU A 273 7.74 7.78 -13.94
CA LEU A 273 8.44 9.01 -14.31
C LEU A 273 9.92 8.94 -13.86
N GLY A 274 10.19 8.52 -12.64
CA GLY A 274 11.55 8.36 -12.12
C GLY A 274 12.37 7.33 -12.90
N LEU A 275 11.77 6.20 -13.27
CA LEU A 275 12.43 5.18 -14.10
C LEU A 275 12.73 5.72 -15.51
N LEU A 276 11.79 6.40 -16.16
CA LEU A 276 11.97 7.00 -17.49
C LEU A 276 13.08 8.05 -17.48
N ILE A 277 13.11 8.91 -16.47
CA ILE A 277 14.19 9.90 -16.31
C ILE A 277 15.50 9.20 -16.00
N GLY A 278 15.52 8.22 -15.11
CA GLY A 278 16.72 7.47 -14.76
C GLY A 278 17.36 6.74 -15.94
N VAL A 279 16.56 6.24 -16.88
CA VAL A 279 17.02 5.62 -18.13
C VAL A 279 17.54 6.67 -19.12
N SER A 280 16.94 7.87 -19.12
CA SER A 280 17.30 8.97 -20.03
C SER A 280 18.53 9.74 -19.54
N THR A 281 18.60 10.01 -18.21
CA THR A 281 19.69 10.77 -17.60
C THR A 281 19.84 10.45 -16.12
N VAL A 282 21.05 10.18 -15.67
CA VAL A 282 21.35 9.87 -14.26
C VAL A 282 21.51 11.13 -13.41
N SER A 283 21.83 12.28 -14.04
CA SER A 283 22.24 13.53 -13.38
C SER A 283 21.09 14.50 -13.10
N SER A 284 19.93 14.01 -12.66
CA SER A 284 18.81 14.89 -12.29
C SER A 284 18.72 15.01 -10.78
N TRP A 285 18.78 16.22 -10.24
CA TRP A 285 18.70 16.49 -8.80
C TRP A 285 17.39 16.03 -8.16
N TYR A 286 16.30 15.95 -8.92
CA TYR A 286 14.96 15.51 -8.45
C TYR A 286 14.75 14.00 -8.58
N LEU A 287 15.62 13.26 -9.26
CA LEU A 287 15.48 11.81 -9.46
C LEU A 287 15.41 11.02 -8.12
N PRO A 288 16.25 11.30 -7.11
CA PRO A 288 16.15 10.64 -5.81
C PRO A 288 14.78 10.80 -5.17
N TYR A 289 14.18 11.98 -5.28
CA TYR A 289 12.88 12.28 -4.70
C TYR A 289 11.75 11.57 -5.44
N LEU A 290 11.79 11.54 -6.78
CA LEU A 290 10.81 10.80 -7.59
C LEU A 290 10.83 9.31 -7.27
N LEU A 291 12.00 8.69 -7.16
CA LEU A 291 12.15 7.29 -6.81
C LEU A 291 11.67 7.03 -5.37
N THR A 292 11.89 7.97 -4.46
CA THR A 292 11.36 7.90 -3.09
C THR A 292 9.84 7.94 -3.06
N ILE A 293 9.21 8.87 -3.78
CA ILE A 293 7.75 8.93 -3.90
C ILE A 293 7.24 7.66 -4.60
N GLY A 294 7.97 7.17 -5.61
CA GLY A 294 7.67 5.91 -6.28
C GLY A 294 7.66 4.70 -5.35
N SER A 295 8.54 4.68 -4.34
CA SER A 295 8.57 3.61 -3.33
C SER A 295 7.29 3.53 -2.50
N ILE A 296 6.55 4.64 -2.34
CA ILE A 296 5.24 4.66 -1.69
C ILE A 296 4.25 3.77 -2.44
N GLY A 297 4.28 3.79 -3.78
CA GLY A 297 3.45 2.91 -4.61
C GLY A 297 3.77 1.43 -4.37
N ILE A 298 5.05 1.08 -4.37
CA ILE A 298 5.52 -0.30 -4.12
C ILE A 298 5.12 -0.78 -2.72
N THR A 299 5.35 0.05 -1.70
CA THR A 299 4.95 -0.26 -0.32
C THR A 299 3.44 -0.42 -0.19
N SER A 300 2.66 0.39 -0.91
CA SER A 300 1.21 0.32 -0.89
C SER A 300 0.68 -0.97 -1.55
N ILE A 301 1.38 -1.54 -2.54
CA ILE A 301 1.07 -2.87 -3.06
C ILE A 301 1.16 -3.90 -1.93
N LEU A 302 2.28 -3.97 -1.20
CA LEU A 302 2.41 -4.90 -0.08
C LEU A 302 1.31 -4.68 0.97
N ASN A 303 0.98 -3.42 1.28
CA ASN A 303 -0.14 -3.13 2.17
C ASN A 303 -1.49 -3.61 1.64
N THR A 304 -1.70 -3.62 0.33
CA THR A 304 -2.93 -4.18 -0.25
C THR A 304 -3.05 -5.67 0.08
N PHE A 305 -1.96 -6.41 0.00
CA PHE A 305 -1.92 -7.84 0.32
C PHE A 305 -1.76 -8.15 1.82
N SER A 306 -1.43 -7.18 2.67
CA SER A 306 -1.44 -7.38 4.12
C SER A 306 -2.84 -7.54 4.72
N HIS A 307 -3.87 -7.17 3.96
CA HIS A 307 -5.26 -7.37 4.34
C HIS A 307 -5.73 -8.80 3.99
N ALA A 308 -5.31 -9.79 4.76
CA ALA A 308 -5.60 -11.22 4.52
C ALA A 308 -7.10 -11.56 4.41
N HIS A 309 -7.98 -10.71 4.97
CA HIS A 309 -9.44 -10.84 4.87
C HIS A 309 -10.00 -10.41 3.49
N THR A 310 -9.19 -9.75 2.65
CA THR A 310 -9.63 -9.32 1.32
C THR A 310 -9.38 -10.44 0.31
N PRO A 311 -10.34 -10.79 -0.56
CA PRO A 311 -10.13 -11.79 -1.61
C PRO A 311 -8.93 -11.45 -2.49
N LEU A 312 -8.14 -12.46 -2.83
CA LEU A 312 -6.91 -12.29 -3.63
C LEU A 312 -7.18 -11.58 -4.96
N LEU A 313 -8.26 -11.95 -5.66
CA LEU A 313 -8.64 -11.34 -6.93
C LEU A 313 -8.93 -9.84 -6.79
N VAL A 314 -9.58 -9.42 -5.70
CA VAL A 314 -9.83 -7.99 -5.43
C VAL A 314 -8.51 -7.24 -5.24
N SER A 315 -7.58 -7.82 -4.50
CA SER A 315 -6.25 -7.22 -4.27
C SER A 315 -5.44 -7.14 -5.57
N LEU A 316 -5.46 -8.19 -6.39
CA LEU A 316 -4.80 -8.23 -7.70
C LEU A 316 -5.39 -7.19 -8.66
N THR A 317 -6.70 -7.17 -8.84
CA THR A 317 -7.39 -6.22 -9.74
C THR A 317 -7.12 -4.78 -9.32
N ARG A 318 -7.16 -4.49 -8.03
CA ARG A 318 -6.83 -3.17 -7.47
C ARG A 318 -5.40 -2.74 -7.78
N THR A 319 -4.46 -3.65 -7.63
CA THR A 319 -3.03 -3.41 -7.94
C THR A 319 -2.80 -3.20 -9.42
N ILE A 320 -3.41 -4.03 -10.28
CA ILE A 320 -3.29 -3.90 -11.74
C ILE A 320 -3.83 -2.54 -12.19
N TRP A 321 -5.03 -2.14 -11.76
CA TRP A 321 -5.57 -0.82 -12.10
C TRP A 321 -4.68 0.32 -11.59
N GLY A 322 -4.13 0.20 -10.38
CA GLY A 322 -3.19 1.16 -9.83
C GLY A 322 -1.94 1.31 -10.69
N LEU A 323 -1.35 0.20 -11.14
CA LEU A 323 -0.18 0.18 -12.04
C LEU A 323 -0.51 0.75 -13.41
N VAL A 324 -1.63 0.37 -14.02
CA VAL A 324 -2.03 0.83 -15.37
C VAL A 324 -2.24 2.35 -15.35
N ILE A 325 -3.06 2.86 -14.44
CA ILE A 325 -3.34 4.30 -14.34
C ILE A 325 -2.05 5.07 -14.03
N GLY A 326 -1.28 4.59 -13.05
CA GLY A 326 -0.03 5.24 -12.65
C GLY A 326 1.03 5.25 -13.76
N SER A 327 1.15 4.17 -14.52
CA SER A 327 2.08 4.13 -15.67
C SER A 327 1.68 5.13 -16.76
N LEU A 328 0.39 5.17 -17.11
CA LEU A 328 -0.12 6.13 -18.10
C LEU A 328 0.16 7.57 -17.68
N ILE A 329 -0.15 7.93 -16.44
CA ILE A 329 0.12 9.28 -15.93
C ILE A 329 1.63 9.58 -15.95
N GLY A 330 2.47 8.66 -15.46
CA GLY A 330 3.92 8.84 -15.44
C GLY A 330 4.52 9.03 -16.84
N VAL A 331 4.06 8.26 -17.82
CA VAL A 331 4.46 8.36 -19.22
C VAL A 331 4.01 9.68 -19.83
N ILE A 332 2.74 10.08 -19.62
CA ILE A 332 2.21 11.36 -20.13
C ILE A 332 3.02 12.52 -19.56
N VAL A 333 3.28 12.55 -18.26
CA VAL A 333 4.06 13.62 -17.62
C VAL A 333 5.48 13.65 -18.18
N PHE A 334 6.11 12.49 -18.42
CA PHE A 334 7.44 12.44 -19.04
C PHE A 334 7.47 13.08 -20.42
N TYR A 335 6.51 12.75 -21.29
CA TYR A 335 6.44 13.33 -22.63
C TYR A 335 6.11 14.83 -22.61
N LEU A 336 5.22 15.29 -21.72
CA LEU A 336 4.93 16.70 -21.52
C LEU A 336 6.18 17.49 -21.09
N LEU A 337 6.96 16.95 -20.17
CA LEU A 337 8.23 17.56 -19.76
C LEU A 337 9.24 17.62 -20.91
N LYS A 338 9.27 16.60 -21.77
CA LYS A 338 10.12 16.58 -22.96
C LYS A 338 9.70 17.61 -24.00
N LEU A 339 8.39 17.75 -24.24
CA LEU A 339 7.83 18.71 -25.21
C LEU A 339 8.02 20.17 -24.79
N THR A 340 7.91 20.46 -23.49
CA THR A 340 8.11 21.84 -22.98
C THR A 340 9.56 22.31 -23.01
N GLY A 341 10.47 21.57 -23.63
CA GLY A 341 11.87 21.95 -23.80
C GLY A 341 12.67 22.10 -22.49
N ARG A 342 12.07 21.74 -21.36
CA ARG A 342 12.81 21.64 -20.10
C ARG A 342 13.83 20.52 -20.27
N LYS A 343 15.11 20.92 -20.50
CA LYS A 343 16.22 19.97 -20.58
C LYS A 343 16.19 19.10 -19.32
N ILE A 344 15.67 17.88 -19.47
CA ILE A 344 15.65 16.87 -18.42
C ILE A 344 17.10 16.51 -18.18
N GLY A 345 17.76 17.22 -17.27
CA GLY A 345 19.10 16.87 -16.81
C GLY A 345 20.28 17.66 -17.41
N ARG A 346 20.23 18.97 -17.36
CA ARG A 346 21.48 19.79 -17.35
C ARG A 346 21.35 20.78 -16.19
N GLY A 347 21.92 20.43 -15.08
CA GLY A 347 22.21 21.26 -13.92
C GLY A 347 23.46 20.73 -13.28
#